data_e58b6fb78ca1fa98d28b4770948b5dca
#
_entry.id   e58b6fb78ca1fa98d28b4770948b5dca
#
_cell.length_a   1.000
_cell.length_b   1.000
_cell.length_c   1.000
_cell.angle_alpha   90.00
_cell.angle_beta   90.00
_cell.angle_gamma   90.00
#
_symmetry.space_group_name_H-M   'P 1'
#
loop_
_entity.id
_entity.type
_entity.pdbx_description
1 polymer ?
#
loop_
_entity_poly.entity_id
_entity_poly.type
_entity_poly.pdbx_seq_one_letter_code
_entity_poly.pdbx_strand_id
1 'polypeptide(L)'
;MTPWSSRQAPIAAPLPDTPSPIRLGLGANSRQFTLLVVVNAFVGAMVGLERTVVPLVAQADFGLVSKTIVLSFLVSFGIVKALANLFAGQLADRIGRKPLLVAGWLAGLPVPLLIIWAPSWGWIVFANVLLGVNQGLCWSTTVIMKIDLVGPARRGLAMGMNEFAGYVAVSLSALLTGYLAAAHGLRPAPFYPGIAFAVLGLVVSVFAVRETRGHARAESRQLGADAPRLGFGGVFLLTSWRDRALFAASQAGLVNNLNDGMVWGLIPVFLAARGVTLDRIGVVTATYPLVWGMGQLATGALSDRWGRKWMIASGM
;
A
#
# COMPACT_ATOMS: atom_id res chain seq x y z
N MET A 1 -49.08 -20.80 -63.25
CA MET A 1 -48.06 -19.79 -62.78
C MET A 1 -48.60 -19.17 -61.48
N THR A 2 -48.11 -19.62 -60.34
CA THR A 2 -48.47 -19.13 -59.02
C THR A 2 -47.27 -18.31 -58.50
N PRO A 3 -47.44 -17.11 -57.94
CA PRO A 3 -46.32 -16.28 -57.47
C PRO A 3 -45.83 -16.76 -56.10
N TRP A 4 -44.55 -16.83 -55.98
CA TRP A 4 -43.81 -17.23 -54.76
C TRP A 4 -43.93 -16.11 -53.72
N SER A 5 -44.60 -16.41 -52.59
CA SER A 5 -44.65 -15.51 -51.43
C SER A 5 -43.33 -15.60 -50.67
N SER A 6 -42.53 -14.55 -50.65
CA SER A 6 -41.37 -14.36 -49.80
C SER A 6 -41.79 -14.29 -48.34
N ARG A 7 -41.67 -15.39 -47.59
CA ARG A 7 -41.71 -15.32 -46.12
C ARG A 7 -40.47 -14.58 -45.62
N GLN A 8 -40.67 -13.37 -45.11
CA GLN A 8 -39.64 -12.68 -44.31
C GLN A 8 -39.34 -13.55 -43.08
N ALA A 9 -38.07 -13.91 -42.91
CA ALA A 9 -37.57 -14.58 -41.72
C ALA A 9 -37.77 -13.62 -40.50
N PRO A 10 -38.15 -14.14 -39.34
CA PRO A 10 -38.33 -13.32 -38.15
C PRO A 10 -36.99 -12.66 -37.80
N ILE A 11 -37.02 -11.33 -37.58
CA ILE A 11 -35.91 -10.55 -37.06
C ILE A 11 -35.49 -11.22 -35.75
N ALA A 12 -34.29 -11.76 -35.70
CA ALA A 12 -33.73 -12.35 -34.48
C ALA A 12 -33.76 -11.32 -33.37
N ALA A 13 -34.34 -11.67 -32.24
CA ALA A 13 -34.31 -10.83 -31.03
C ALA A 13 -32.85 -10.45 -30.71
N PRO A 14 -32.59 -9.22 -30.25
CA PRO A 14 -31.24 -8.81 -29.85
C PRO A 14 -30.75 -9.80 -28.80
N LEU A 15 -29.56 -10.35 -29.05
CA LEU A 15 -28.87 -11.21 -28.08
C LEU A 15 -28.71 -10.44 -26.77
N PRO A 16 -28.92 -11.10 -25.61
CA PRO A 16 -28.73 -10.45 -24.33
C PRO A 16 -27.34 -9.83 -24.26
N ASP A 17 -27.27 -8.59 -23.74
CA ASP A 17 -26.07 -7.75 -23.62
C ASP A 17 -24.83 -8.57 -23.30
N THR A 18 -23.97 -8.78 -24.29
CA THR A 18 -22.64 -9.30 -24.04
C THR A 18 -21.94 -8.26 -23.15
N PRO A 19 -21.39 -8.67 -21.99
CA PRO A 19 -20.68 -7.74 -21.11
C PRO A 19 -19.67 -6.97 -21.95
N SER A 20 -19.71 -5.64 -21.89
CA SER A 20 -18.79 -4.77 -22.63
C SER A 20 -17.36 -5.25 -22.42
N PRO A 21 -16.54 -5.40 -23.47
CA PRO A 21 -15.20 -5.96 -23.34
C PRO A 21 -14.39 -5.13 -22.34
N ILE A 22 -13.75 -5.80 -21.37
CA ILE A 22 -12.91 -5.17 -20.37
C ILE A 22 -11.78 -4.42 -21.09
N ARG A 23 -11.70 -3.10 -20.88
CA ARG A 23 -10.68 -2.25 -21.47
C ARG A 23 -9.57 -1.96 -20.47
N LEU A 24 -8.32 -2.26 -20.85
CA LEU A 24 -7.14 -1.87 -20.09
C LEU A 24 -6.77 -0.42 -20.41
N GLY A 25 -6.10 0.24 -19.47
CA GLY A 25 -5.59 1.59 -19.64
C GLY A 25 -6.09 2.58 -18.61
N LEU A 26 -5.24 3.56 -18.27
CA LEU A 26 -5.50 4.57 -17.25
C LEU A 26 -6.76 5.40 -17.55
N GLY A 27 -6.91 5.84 -18.82
CA GLY A 27 -8.06 6.65 -19.25
C GLY A 27 -9.39 5.91 -19.11
N ALA A 28 -9.44 4.63 -19.51
CA ALA A 28 -10.64 3.79 -19.45
C ALA A 28 -11.05 3.48 -17.99
N ASN A 29 -10.09 3.46 -17.06
CA ASN A 29 -10.28 3.04 -15.67
C ASN A 29 -9.97 4.16 -14.66
N SER A 30 -9.92 5.43 -15.10
CA SER A 30 -9.47 6.57 -14.29
C SER A 30 -10.20 6.68 -12.95
N ARG A 31 -11.51 6.51 -12.92
CA ARG A 31 -12.32 6.56 -11.69
C ARG A 31 -11.89 5.51 -10.66
N GLN A 32 -11.76 4.25 -11.07
CA GLN A 32 -11.32 3.18 -10.17
C GLN A 32 -9.86 3.35 -9.76
N PHE A 33 -9.02 3.78 -10.69
CA PHE A 33 -7.62 4.09 -10.40
C PHE A 33 -7.50 5.18 -9.33
N THR A 34 -8.22 6.31 -9.46
CA THR A 34 -8.21 7.39 -8.48
C THR A 34 -8.74 6.94 -7.13
N LEU A 35 -9.81 6.14 -7.08
CA LEU A 35 -10.29 5.56 -5.82
C LEU A 35 -9.20 4.71 -5.13
N LEU A 36 -8.47 3.90 -5.87
CA LEU A 36 -7.37 3.10 -5.32
C LEU A 36 -6.18 3.97 -4.87
N VAL A 37 -5.94 5.12 -5.51
CA VAL A 37 -4.96 6.11 -5.05
C VAL A 37 -5.38 6.70 -3.71
N VAL A 38 -6.65 7.08 -3.56
CA VAL A 38 -7.21 7.60 -2.30
C VAL A 38 -7.16 6.54 -1.19
N VAL A 39 -7.56 5.29 -1.50
CA VAL A 39 -7.46 4.19 -0.53
C VAL A 39 -6.01 3.99 -0.08
N ASN A 40 -5.05 4.04 -1.01
CA ASN A 40 -3.63 3.92 -0.66
C ASN A 40 -3.12 5.10 0.17
N ALA A 41 -3.65 6.30 -0.02
CA ALA A 41 -3.36 7.44 0.84
C ALA A 41 -3.82 7.17 2.29
N PHE A 42 -5.01 6.62 2.51
CA PHE A 42 -5.43 6.21 3.86
C PHE A 42 -4.52 5.12 4.45
N VAL A 43 -4.08 4.15 3.62
CA VAL A 43 -3.11 3.12 4.05
C VAL A 43 -1.80 3.78 4.52
N GLY A 44 -1.27 4.72 3.75
CA GLY A 44 -0.07 5.48 4.13
C GLY A 44 -0.28 6.32 5.39
N ALA A 45 -1.43 6.99 5.52
CA ALA A 45 -1.76 7.80 6.68
C ALA A 45 -1.77 6.99 7.99
N MET A 46 -2.25 5.74 7.96
CA MET A 46 -2.17 4.81 9.11
C MET A 46 -0.74 4.55 9.57
N VAL A 47 0.22 4.45 8.64
CA VAL A 47 1.64 4.32 9.00
C VAL A 47 2.17 5.61 9.60
N GLY A 48 1.87 6.75 8.98
CA GLY A 48 2.35 8.06 9.40
C GLY A 48 1.98 8.43 10.84
N LEU A 49 0.79 8.00 11.29
CA LEU A 49 0.31 8.23 12.66
C LEU A 49 1.32 7.83 13.75
N GLU A 50 2.07 6.77 13.51
CA GLU A 50 2.93 6.18 14.54
C GLU A 50 4.37 6.71 14.49
N ARG A 51 4.81 7.24 13.33
CA ARG A 51 6.23 7.50 13.07
C ARG A 51 6.84 8.61 13.92
N THR A 52 6.05 9.61 14.28
CA THR A 52 6.51 10.71 15.13
C THR A 52 6.33 10.40 16.62
N VAL A 53 5.21 9.81 16.99
CA VAL A 53 4.71 9.83 18.37
C VAL A 53 4.98 8.52 19.12
N VAL A 54 4.80 7.34 18.50
CA VAL A 54 4.93 6.05 19.20
C VAL A 54 6.30 5.83 19.84
N PRO A 55 7.44 6.16 19.22
CA PRO A 55 8.73 6.04 19.90
C PRO A 55 8.84 6.88 21.19
N LEU A 56 8.15 8.03 21.22
CA LEU A 56 8.15 8.94 22.37
C LEU A 56 7.18 8.46 23.47
N VAL A 57 6.04 7.87 23.08
CA VAL A 57 5.11 7.18 24.01
C VAL A 57 5.82 6.08 24.80
N ALA A 58 6.72 5.33 24.14
CA ALA A 58 7.50 4.29 24.80
C ALA A 58 8.27 4.83 26.02
N GLN A 59 8.87 6.00 25.89
CA GLN A 59 9.65 6.61 26.96
C GLN A 59 8.77 7.32 27.98
N ALA A 60 7.82 8.15 27.52
CA ALA A 60 7.03 9.00 28.39
C ALA A 60 5.97 8.23 29.21
N ASP A 61 5.24 7.31 28.58
CA ASP A 61 4.11 6.63 29.20
C ASP A 61 4.50 5.28 29.85
N PHE A 62 5.52 4.63 29.30
CA PHE A 62 5.94 3.28 29.75
C PHE A 62 7.33 3.24 30.38
N GLY A 63 8.05 4.39 30.48
CA GLY A 63 9.37 4.46 31.10
C GLY A 63 10.45 3.63 30.43
N LEU A 64 10.30 3.30 29.14
CA LEU A 64 11.21 2.42 28.42
C LEU A 64 12.48 3.16 28.00
N VAL A 65 13.62 2.78 28.59
CA VAL A 65 14.94 3.36 28.28
C VAL A 65 15.68 2.58 27.19
N SER A 66 15.43 1.27 27.11
CA SER A 66 16.11 0.40 26.13
C SER A 66 15.63 0.68 24.72
N LYS A 67 16.53 1.15 23.84
CA LYS A 67 16.25 1.40 22.41
C LYS A 67 15.73 0.15 21.70
N THR A 68 16.24 -1.03 22.04
CA THR A 68 15.80 -2.31 21.47
C THR A 68 14.32 -2.58 21.79
N ILE A 69 13.91 -2.31 23.04
CA ILE A 69 12.51 -2.49 23.45
C ILE A 69 11.64 -1.44 22.76
N VAL A 70 12.08 -0.17 22.73
CA VAL A 70 11.37 0.90 22.00
C VAL A 70 11.15 0.53 20.54
N LEU A 71 12.15 -0.02 19.87
CA LEU A 71 12.05 -0.40 18.45
C LEU A 71 11.26 -1.70 18.18
N SER A 72 10.85 -2.43 19.22
CA SER A 72 10.13 -3.71 19.06
C SER A 72 8.82 -3.56 18.26
N PHE A 73 8.12 -2.42 18.37
CA PHE A 73 6.92 -2.13 17.57
C PHE A 73 7.23 -2.08 16.07
N LEU A 74 8.35 -1.48 15.69
CA LEU A 74 8.78 -1.38 14.30
C LEU A 74 9.24 -2.72 13.74
N VAL A 75 9.94 -3.53 14.56
CA VAL A 75 10.37 -4.89 14.19
C VAL A 75 9.16 -5.79 13.98
N SER A 76 8.20 -5.79 14.92
CA SER A 76 6.97 -6.59 14.79
C SER A 76 6.17 -6.19 13.54
N PHE A 77 5.98 -4.88 13.30
CA PHE A 77 5.38 -4.36 12.09
C PHE A 77 6.09 -4.85 10.84
N GLY A 78 7.42 -4.72 10.77
CA GLY A 78 8.22 -5.06 9.59
C GLY A 78 8.17 -6.55 9.24
N ILE A 79 8.32 -7.43 10.24
CA ILE A 79 8.24 -8.90 10.05
C ILE A 79 6.85 -9.29 9.53
N VAL A 80 5.79 -8.80 10.19
CA VAL A 80 4.43 -9.18 9.82
C VAL A 80 4.05 -8.59 8.46
N LYS A 81 4.44 -7.35 8.15
CA LYS A 81 4.26 -6.75 6.83
C LYS A 81 4.97 -7.56 5.75
N ALA A 82 6.20 -8.00 5.99
CA ALA A 82 6.96 -8.82 5.03
C ALA A 82 6.26 -10.15 4.75
N LEU A 83 5.80 -10.85 5.79
CA LEU A 83 5.03 -12.09 5.64
C LEU A 83 3.70 -11.86 4.93
N ALA A 84 2.95 -10.83 5.29
CA ALA A 84 1.69 -10.50 4.63
C ALA A 84 1.91 -10.17 3.14
N ASN A 85 2.95 -9.39 2.80
CA ASN A 85 3.32 -9.09 1.41
C ASN A 85 3.66 -10.35 0.62
N LEU A 86 4.42 -11.28 1.22
CA LEU A 86 4.82 -12.52 0.59
C LEU A 86 3.62 -13.34 0.10
N PHE A 87 2.55 -13.38 0.89
CA PHE A 87 1.34 -14.14 0.56
C PHE A 87 0.26 -13.31 -0.16
N ALA A 88 0.33 -11.98 -0.13
CA ALA A 88 -0.71 -11.10 -0.66
C ALA A 88 -1.04 -11.39 -2.14
N GLY A 89 -0.02 -11.59 -2.99
CA GLY A 89 -0.23 -11.88 -4.40
C GLY A 89 -1.01 -13.18 -4.61
N GLN A 90 -0.60 -14.26 -3.94
CA GLN A 90 -1.27 -15.56 -4.04
C GLN A 90 -2.70 -15.53 -3.48
N LEU A 91 -2.90 -14.84 -2.35
CA LEU A 91 -4.22 -14.66 -1.76
C LEU A 91 -5.13 -13.83 -2.69
N ALA A 92 -4.61 -12.76 -3.28
CA ALA A 92 -5.33 -11.93 -4.26
C ALA A 92 -5.81 -12.77 -5.46
N ASP A 93 -4.99 -13.71 -5.93
CA ASP A 93 -5.37 -14.61 -7.02
C ASP A 93 -6.41 -15.65 -6.62
N ARG A 94 -6.38 -16.13 -5.37
CA ARG A 94 -7.31 -17.16 -4.87
C ARG A 94 -8.67 -16.59 -4.48
N ILE A 95 -8.70 -15.60 -3.59
CA ILE A 95 -9.95 -15.07 -3.00
C ILE A 95 -10.46 -13.80 -3.71
N GLY A 96 -9.61 -13.11 -4.47
CA GLY A 96 -9.91 -11.83 -5.14
C GLY A 96 -9.18 -10.66 -4.52
N ARG A 97 -9.04 -9.59 -5.32
CA ARG A 97 -8.35 -8.38 -4.90
C ARG A 97 -9.19 -7.61 -3.86
N LYS A 98 -10.46 -7.38 -4.16
CA LYS A 98 -11.35 -6.63 -3.27
C LYS A 98 -11.56 -7.29 -1.90
N PRO A 99 -11.88 -8.60 -1.78
CA PRO A 99 -11.97 -9.25 -0.48
C PRO A 99 -10.69 -9.15 0.34
N LEU A 100 -9.52 -9.28 -0.31
CA LEU A 100 -8.23 -9.16 0.36
C LEU A 100 -7.98 -7.75 0.90
N LEU A 101 -8.32 -6.72 0.12
CA LEU A 101 -8.25 -5.31 0.52
C LEU A 101 -9.13 -5.05 1.75
N VAL A 102 -10.36 -5.55 1.74
CA VAL A 102 -11.30 -5.42 2.87
C VAL A 102 -10.76 -6.14 4.11
N ALA A 103 -10.23 -7.35 3.96
CA ALA A 103 -9.61 -8.09 5.08
C ALA A 103 -8.44 -7.31 5.70
N GLY A 104 -7.62 -6.66 4.87
CA GLY A 104 -6.56 -5.78 5.34
C GLY A 104 -7.09 -4.60 6.15
N TRP A 105 -8.18 -3.96 5.74
CA TRP A 105 -8.80 -2.87 6.50
C TRP A 105 -9.43 -3.33 7.81
N LEU A 106 -10.04 -4.52 7.85
CA LEU A 106 -10.56 -5.09 9.09
C LEU A 106 -9.44 -5.32 10.13
N ALA A 107 -8.24 -5.73 9.67
CA ALA A 107 -7.08 -5.81 10.56
C ALA A 107 -6.57 -4.43 11.01
N GLY A 108 -6.69 -3.40 10.17
CA GLY A 108 -6.28 -2.03 10.49
C GLY A 108 -7.22 -1.27 11.42
N LEU A 109 -8.52 -1.61 11.40
CA LEU A 109 -9.55 -0.88 12.14
C LEU A 109 -9.29 -0.77 13.65
N PRO A 110 -8.87 -1.80 14.38
CA PRO A 110 -8.61 -1.72 15.82
C PRO A 110 -7.29 -1.00 16.17
N VAL A 111 -6.37 -0.80 15.23
CA VAL A 111 -5.02 -0.30 15.50
C VAL A 111 -5.01 1.02 16.28
N PRO A 112 -5.67 2.11 15.85
CA PRO A 112 -5.64 3.37 16.58
C PRO A 112 -6.28 3.24 17.97
N LEU A 113 -7.32 2.43 18.13
CA LEU A 113 -7.99 2.19 19.41
C LEU A 113 -7.07 1.45 20.40
N LEU A 114 -6.35 0.44 19.91
CA LEU A 114 -5.38 -0.31 20.72
C LEU A 114 -4.26 0.60 21.23
N ILE A 115 -3.80 1.56 20.42
CA ILE A 115 -2.76 2.51 20.83
C ILE A 115 -3.32 3.52 21.84
N ILE A 116 -4.53 4.05 21.61
CA ILE A 116 -5.19 5.00 22.51
C ILE A 116 -5.35 4.42 23.90
N TRP A 117 -5.82 3.19 24.01
CA TRP A 117 -6.14 2.55 25.29
C TRP A 117 -5.08 1.55 25.77
N ALA A 118 -3.88 1.56 25.18
CA ALA A 118 -2.80 0.64 25.56
C ALA A 118 -2.45 0.74 27.04
N PRO A 119 -2.68 -0.30 27.86
CA PRO A 119 -2.27 -0.32 29.25
C PRO A 119 -0.80 -0.70 29.43
N SER A 120 -0.17 -1.27 28.40
CA SER A 120 1.23 -1.67 28.41
C SER A 120 1.84 -1.60 27.01
N TRP A 121 3.18 -1.61 26.94
CA TRP A 121 3.89 -1.61 25.66
C TRP A 121 3.55 -2.81 24.76
N GLY A 122 3.23 -3.97 25.34
CA GLY A 122 2.82 -5.15 24.58
C GLY A 122 1.59 -4.90 23.70
N TRP A 123 0.65 -4.05 24.13
CA TRP A 123 -0.51 -3.66 23.32
C TRP A 123 -0.11 -2.81 22.11
N ILE A 124 0.88 -1.92 22.27
CA ILE A 124 1.44 -1.15 21.16
C ILE A 124 2.10 -2.08 20.14
N VAL A 125 2.89 -3.05 20.61
CA VAL A 125 3.51 -4.08 19.75
C VAL A 125 2.44 -4.90 19.03
N PHE A 126 1.37 -5.31 19.72
CA PHE A 126 0.26 -6.04 19.09
C PHE A 126 -0.50 -5.18 18.06
N ALA A 127 -0.74 -3.90 18.36
CA ALA A 127 -1.31 -2.96 17.37
C ALA A 127 -0.46 -2.90 16.10
N ASN A 128 0.87 -2.91 16.25
CA ASN A 128 1.80 -2.91 15.13
C ASN A 128 1.86 -4.23 14.35
N VAL A 129 1.58 -5.37 14.99
CA VAL A 129 1.33 -6.64 14.29
C VAL A 129 0.11 -6.48 13.36
N LEU A 130 -1.00 -5.96 13.88
CA LEU A 130 -2.20 -5.73 13.06
C LEU A 130 -1.99 -4.68 11.97
N LEU A 131 -1.24 -3.60 12.27
CA LEU A 131 -0.85 -2.62 11.26
C LEU A 131 0.03 -3.25 10.18
N GLY A 132 0.93 -4.17 10.53
CA GLY A 132 1.73 -4.94 9.58
C GLY A 132 0.87 -5.78 8.64
N VAL A 133 -0.15 -6.46 9.16
CA VAL A 133 -1.15 -7.18 8.33
C VAL A 133 -1.89 -6.21 7.42
N ASN A 134 -2.42 -5.11 7.97
CA ASN A 134 -3.12 -4.08 7.19
C ASN A 134 -2.25 -3.57 6.03
N GLN A 135 -1.02 -3.17 6.33
CA GLN A 135 -0.08 -2.64 5.33
C GLN A 135 0.29 -3.66 4.27
N GLY A 136 0.62 -4.89 4.69
CA GLY A 136 0.97 -5.96 3.76
C GLY A 136 -0.17 -6.32 2.81
N LEU A 137 -1.40 -6.40 3.31
CA LEU A 137 -2.56 -6.73 2.48
C LEU A 137 -3.04 -5.52 1.66
N CYS A 138 -3.28 -4.36 2.29
CA CYS A 138 -3.87 -3.21 1.60
C CYS A 138 -2.90 -2.57 0.60
N TRP A 139 -1.65 -2.32 0.98
CA TRP A 139 -0.67 -1.71 0.08
C TRP A 139 -0.43 -2.58 -1.15
N SER A 140 -0.12 -3.88 -0.94
CA SER A 140 0.10 -4.81 -2.04
C SER A 140 -1.12 -4.95 -2.95
N THR A 141 -2.31 -5.04 -2.35
CA THR A 141 -3.54 -5.20 -3.14
C THR A 141 -3.85 -3.96 -3.97
N THR A 142 -3.68 -2.74 -3.42
CA THR A 142 -3.88 -1.51 -4.20
C THR A 142 -2.88 -1.37 -5.34
N VAL A 143 -1.64 -1.83 -5.16
CA VAL A 143 -0.63 -1.95 -6.22
C VAL A 143 -1.09 -2.91 -7.31
N ILE A 144 -1.45 -4.14 -6.93
CA ILE A 144 -1.90 -5.17 -7.88
C ILE A 144 -3.11 -4.68 -8.68
N MET A 145 -4.11 -4.10 -8.01
CA MET A 145 -5.33 -3.60 -8.66
C MET A 145 -5.03 -2.47 -9.65
N LYS A 146 -4.11 -1.56 -9.33
CA LYS A 146 -3.72 -0.48 -10.26
C LYS A 146 -2.99 -1.03 -11.48
N ILE A 147 -2.12 -2.02 -11.29
CA ILE A 147 -1.43 -2.71 -12.39
C ILE A 147 -2.45 -3.42 -13.29
N ASP A 148 -3.41 -4.14 -12.70
CA ASP A 148 -4.49 -4.80 -13.44
C ASP A 148 -5.27 -3.82 -14.33
N LEU A 149 -5.58 -2.60 -13.83
CA LEU A 149 -6.36 -1.60 -14.54
C LEU A 149 -5.59 -0.94 -15.70
N VAL A 150 -4.28 -0.68 -15.51
CA VAL A 150 -3.49 0.13 -16.43
C VAL A 150 -2.88 -0.71 -17.56
N GLY A 151 -2.58 -1.99 -17.30
CA GLY A 151 -1.89 -2.86 -18.25
C GLY A 151 -0.40 -2.52 -18.41
N PRO A 152 0.32 -3.17 -19.37
CA PRO A 152 1.79 -3.17 -19.41
C PRO A 152 2.43 -1.82 -19.74
N ALA A 153 1.76 -0.96 -20.53
CA ALA A 153 2.39 0.22 -21.13
C ALA A 153 2.74 1.36 -20.14
N ARG A 154 2.03 1.47 -19.01
CA ARG A 154 2.19 2.58 -18.03
C ARG A 154 2.29 2.09 -16.59
N ARG A 155 2.89 0.93 -16.38
CA ARG A 155 3.03 0.36 -15.03
C ARG A 155 3.94 1.19 -14.13
N GLY A 156 5.00 1.79 -14.67
CA GLY A 156 5.89 2.66 -13.91
C GLY A 156 5.17 3.89 -13.38
N LEU A 157 4.38 4.57 -14.23
CA LEU A 157 3.56 5.69 -13.81
C LEU A 157 2.53 5.28 -12.73
N ALA A 158 1.84 4.14 -12.92
CA ALA A 158 0.85 3.64 -11.97
C ALA A 158 1.48 3.35 -10.60
N MET A 159 2.67 2.75 -10.59
CA MET A 159 3.46 2.51 -9.37
C MET A 159 3.91 3.82 -8.74
N GLY A 160 4.43 4.77 -9.54
CA GLY A 160 4.83 6.09 -9.05
C GLY A 160 3.68 6.84 -8.38
N MET A 161 2.47 6.80 -8.95
CA MET A 161 1.28 7.39 -8.33
C MET A 161 0.84 6.65 -7.05
N ASN A 162 1.03 5.33 -7.00
CA ASN A 162 0.79 4.57 -5.77
C ASN A 162 1.69 5.04 -4.64
N GLU A 163 2.99 5.05 -4.89
CA GLU A 163 3.99 5.44 -3.89
C GLU A 163 3.86 6.92 -3.50
N PHE A 164 3.64 7.80 -4.46
CA PHE A 164 3.34 9.20 -4.20
C PHE A 164 2.19 9.36 -3.19
N ALA A 165 1.03 8.78 -3.46
CA ALA A 165 -0.13 8.91 -2.59
C ALA A 165 0.13 8.34 -1.20
N GLY A 166 0.75 7.15 -1.12
CA GLY A 166 1.07 6.51 0.14
C GLY A 166 2.06 7.34 0.98
N TYR A 167 3.20 7.70 0.42
CA TYR A 167 4.26 8.39 1.17
C TYR A 167 3.94 9.86 1.49
N VAL A 168 3.24 10.58 0.61
CA VAL A 168 2.74 11.92 0.94
C VAL A 168 1.74 11.83 2.10
N ALA A 169 0.87 10.84 2.12
CA ALA A 169 -0.05 10.63 3.23
C ALA A 169 0.68 10.22 4.53
N VAL A 170 1.74 9.39 4.45
CA VAL A 170 2.64 9.13 5.60
C VAL A 170 3.19 10.44 6.15
N SER A 171 3.72 11.31 5.26
CA SER A 171 4.29 12.60 5.64
C SER A 171 3.28 13.51 6.33
N LEU A 172 2.13 13.74 5.69
CA LEU A 172 1.09 14.62 6.21
C LEU A 172 0.54 14.10 7.54
N SER A 173 0.38 12.80 7.68
CA SER A 173 -0.09 12.18 8.92
C SER A 173 0.97 12.27 10.04
N ALA A 174 2.25 12.06 9.74
CA ALA A 174 3.34 12.22 10.71
C ALA A 174 3.46 13.67 11.19
N LEU A 175 3.30 14.65 10.29
CA LEU A 175 3.26 16.06 10.63
C LEU A 175 2.06 16.39 11.51
N LEU A 176 0.86 15.94 11.12
CA LEU A 176 -0.37 16.16 11.87
C LEU A 176 -0.27 15.61 13.30
N THR A 177 0.24 14.37 13.45
CA THR A 177 0.39 13.75 14.78
C THR A 177 1.44 14.42 15.63
N GLY A 178 2.54 14.90 15.04
CA GLY A 178 3.54 15.71 15.74
C GLY A 178 2.93 17.02 16.29
N TYR A 179 2.14 17.70 15.47
CA TYR A 179 1.44 18.93 15.87
C TYR A 179 0.37 18.65 16.97
N LEU A 180 -0.45 17.62 16.80
CA LEU A 180 -1.45 17.24 17.80
C LEU A 180 -0.80 16.81 19.12
N ALA A 181 0.35 16.12 19.05
CA ALA A 181 1.09 15.73 20.24
C ALA A 181 1.69 16.94 20.99
N ALA A 182 2.17 17.93 20.27
CA ALA A 182 2.66 19.18 20.85
C ALA A 182 1.56 19.97 21.56
N ALA A 183 0.35 19.97 21.00
CA ALA A 183 -0.78 20.74 21.53
C ALA A 183 -1.57 20.00 22.65
N HIS A 184 -1.68 18.66 22.58
CA HIS A 184 -2.62 17.90 23.40
C HIS A 184 -1.95 16.71 24.13
N GLY A 185 -0.63 16.54 24.04
CA GLY A 185 0.09 15.41 24.60
C GLY A 185 0.16 14.21 23.66
N LEU A 186 0.98 13.21 24.06
CA LEU A 186 1.32 12.07 23.22
C LEU A 186 0.15 11.09 22.98
N ARG A 187 -0.83 11.00 23.88
CA ARG A 187 -2.07 10.22 23.79
C ARG A 187 -3.21 10.95 24.49
N PRO A 188 -4.48 10.77 24.08
CA PRO A 188 -4.99 9.98 22.94
C PRO A 188 -5.08 10.77 21.63
N ALA A 189 -5.02 12.12 21.68
CA ALA A 189 -5.40 13.02 20.61
C ALA A 189 -4.72 12.74 19.25
N PRO A 190 -3.39 12.46 19.18
CA PRO A 190 -2.70 12.19 17.92
C PRO A 190 -3.24 10.99 17.14
N PHE A 191 -3.95 10.05 17.80
CA PHE A 191 -4.43 8.82 17.18
C PHE A 191 -5.89 8.86 16.75
N TYR A 192 -6.67 9.89 17.11
CA TYR A 192 -8.06 10.05 16.64
C TYR A 192 -8.19 10.12 15.10
N PRO A 193 -7.32 10.82 14.36
CA PRO A 193 -7.36 10.79 12.91
C PRO A 193 -7.24 9.38 12.32
N GLY A 194 -6.53 8.47 13.00
CA GLY A 194 -6.38 7.09 12.57
C GLY A 194 -7.69 6.31 12.54
N ILE A 195 -8.61 6.60 13.43
CA ILE A 195 -9.95 6.00 13.42
C ILE A 195 -10.67 6.41 12.13
N ALA A 196 -10.61 7.71 11.78
CA ALA A 196 -11.20 8.20 10.55
C ALA A 196 -10.56 7.58 9.31
N PHE A 197 -9.22 7.46 9.25
CA PHE A 197 -8.52 6.84 8.12
C PHE A 197 -8.89 5.36 7.95
N ALA A 198 -8.96 4.61 9.03
CA ALA A 198 -9.33 3.20 9.00
C ALA A 198 -10.79 2.99 8.56
N VAL A 199 -11.72 3.77 9.10
CA VAL A 199 -13.14 3.70 8.75
C VAL A 199 -13.36 4.13 7.30
N LEU A 200 -12.81 5.27 6.85
CA LEU A 200 -12.95 5.75 5.49
C LEU A 200 -12.31 4.80 4.49
N GLY A 201 -11.11 4.28 4.79
CA GLY A 201 -10.44 3.28 3.97
C GLY A 201 -11.28 2.02 3.79
N LEU A 202 -11.87 1.51 4.87
CA LEU A 202 -12.78 0.36 4.83
C LEU A 202 -14.05 0.66 4.02
N VAL A 203 -14.73 1.77 4.31
CA VAL A 203 -16.00 2.16 3.66
C VAL A 203 -15.79 2.33 2.14
N VAL A 204 -14.76 3.07 1.72
CA VAL A 204 -14.45 3.26 0.29
C VAL A 204 -14.12 1.92 -0.36
N SER A 205 -13.35 1.04 0.31
CA SER A 205 -12.98 -0.27 -0.21
C SER A 205 -14.19 -1.19 -0.37
N VAL A 206 -15.14 -1.16 0.56
CA VAL A 206 -16.36 -1.99 0.51
C VAL A 206 -17.33 -1.49 -0.55
N PHE A 207 -17.62 -0.19 -0.59
CA PHE A 207 -18.74 0.35 -1.38
C PHE A 207 -18.33 0.91 -2.75
N ALA A 208 -17.11 1.45 -2.89
CA ALA A 208 -16.70 2.15 -4.11
C ALA A 208 -15.69 1.36 -4.96
N VAL A 209 -14.78 0.60 -4.35
CA VAL A 209 -13.78 -0.19 -5.06
C VAL A 209 -14.42 -1.43 -5.70
N ARG A 210 -14.06 -1.69 -6.98
CA ARG A 210 -14.52 -2.86 -7.75
C ARG A 210 -13.40 -3.89 -7.88
N GLU A 211 -13.78 -5.15 -8.01
CA GLU A 211 -12.86 -6.26 -8.27
C GLU A 211 -12.15 -6.12 -9.63
N THR A 212 -10.83 -6.33 -9.67
CA THR A 212 -10.01 -6.17 -10.88
C THR A 212 -9.49 -7.48 -11.49
N ARG A 213 -9.80 -8.64 -10.90
CA ARG A 213 -9.37 -9.96 -11.42
C ARG A 213 -9.73 -10.17 -12.90
N GLY A 214 -10.85 -9.60 -13.35
CA GLY A 214 -11.26 -9.64 -14.75
C GLY A 214 -10.27 -8.97 -15.68
N HIS A 215 -9.68 -7.83 -15.27
CA HIS A 215 -8.69 -7.08 -16.04
C HIS A 215 -7.38 -7.89 -16.18
N ALA A 216 -6.91 -8.52 -15.09
CA ALA A 216 -5.74 -9.40 -15.13
C ALA A 216 -5.93 -10.58 -16.10
N ARG A 217 -7.12 -11.19 -16.09
CA ARG A 217 -7.45 -12.27 -17.05
C ARG A 217 -7.52 -11.79 -18.49
N ALA A 218 -8.06 -10.59 -18.72
CA ALA A 218 -8.11 -9.98 -20.06
C ALA A 218 -6.69 -9.71 -20.58
N GLU A 219 -5.79 -9.18 -19.74
CA GLU A 219 -4.39 -8.98 -20.10
C GLU A 219 -3.69 -10.30 -20.46
N SER A 220 -3.84 -11.34 -19.61
CA SER A 220 -3.25 -12.66 -19.87
C SER A 220 -3.70 -13.26 -21.21
N ARG A 221 -4.96 -13.09 -21.57
CA ARG A 221 -5.47 -13.54 -22.88
C ARG A 221 -4.88 -12.77 -24.05
N GLN A 222 -4.70 -11.44 -23.93
CA GLN A 222 -4.09 -10.61 -24.96
C GLN A 222 -2.62 -10.95 -25.20
N LEU A 223 -1.91 -11.36 -24.15
CA LEU A 223 -0.49 -11.74 -24.23
C LEU A 223 -0.25 -13.17 -24.71
N GLY A 224 -1.31 -13.95 -24.97
CA GLY A 224 -1.20 -15.35 -25.41
C GLY A 224 -0.50 -16.23 -24.36
N ALA A 225 -0.59 -15.87 -23.09
CA ALA A 225 0.18 -16.49 -22.01
C ALA A 225 -0.42 -17.85 -21.60
N ASP A 226 -0.16 -18.88 -22.39
CA ASP A 226 -0.30 -20.29 -22.00
C ASP A 226 0.93 -20.81 -21.23
N ALA A 227 1.71 -19.92 -20.61
CA ALA A 227 2.84 -20.32 -19.81
C ALA A 227 2.41 -21.18 -18.62
N PRO A 228 3.12 -22.28 -18.33
CA PRO A 228 2.83 -23.15 -17.20
C PRO A 228 2.87 -22.31 -15.91
N ARG A 229 1.80 -22.38 -15.12
CA ARG A 229 1.70 -21.65 -13.85
C ARG A 229 2.65 -22.26 -12.84
N LEU A 230 3.69 -21.54 -12.49
CA LEU A 230 4.57 -21.93 -11.40
C LEU A 230 3.79 -21.90 -10.07
N GLY A 231 3.99 -22.95 -9.24
CA GLY A 231 3.49 -22.92 -7.87
C GLY A 231 4.25 -21.88 -7.04
N PHE A 232 3.72 -21.54 -5.84
CA PHE A 232 4.30 -20.54 -4.94
C PHE A 232 5.81 -20.70 -4.73
N GLY A 233 6.28 -21.94 -4.41
CA GLY A 233 7.70 -22.19 -4.20
C GLY A 233 8.56 -21.96 -5.45
N GLY A 234 8.02 -22.25 -6.65
CA GLY A 234 8.68 -21.99 -7.93
C GLY A 234 8.82 -20.49 -8.19
N VAL A 235 7.77 -19.71 -7.95
CA VAL A 235 7.80 -18.25 -8.07
C VAL A 235 8.77 -17.65 -7.06
N PHE A 236 8.70 -18.07 -5.79
CA PHE A 236 9.60 -17.59 -4.75
C PHE A 236 11.07 -17.87 -5.08
N LEU A 237 11.39 -19.09 -5.51
CA LEU A 237 12.76 -19.47 -5.89
C LEU A 237 13.24 -18.69 -7.11
N LEU A 238 12.38 -18.48 -8.10
CA LEU A 238 12.70 -17.72 -9.31
C LEU A 238 13.01 -16.25 -8.96
N THR A 239 12.15 -15.60 -8.19
CA THR A 239 12.26 -14.16 -7.88
C THR A 239 13.35 -13.85 -6.87
N SER A 240 13.64 -14.78 -5.94
CA SER A 240 14.56 -14.52 -4.83
C SER A 240 15.98 -15.03 -5.08
N TRP A 241 16.19 -15.96 -6.04
CA TRP A 241 17.51 -16.61 -6.20
C TRP A 241 17.92 -16.92 -7.64
N ARG A 242 17.00 -17.36 -8.50
CA ARG A 242 17.36 -17.86 -9.83
C ARG A 242 17.50 -16.77 -10.88
N ASP A 243 16.59 -15.81 -10.90
CA ASP A 243 16.65 -14.69 -11.86
C ASP A 243 17.49 -13.55 -11.26
N ARG A 244 18.61 -13.22 -11.92
CA ARG A 244 19.54 -12.19 -11.43
C ARG A 244 18.92 -10.79 -11.38
N ALA A 245 18.02 -10.46 -12.30
CA ALA A 245 17.39 -9.14 -12.33
C ALA A 245 16.36 -9.00 -11.21
N LEU A 246 15.55 -10.05 -10.98
CA LEU A 246 14.58 -10.06 -9.90
C LEU A 246 15.25 -10.11 -8.53
N PHE A 247 16.34 -10.89 -8.39
CA PHE A 247 17.18 -10.90 -7.18
C PHE A 247 17.74 -9.51 -6.89
N ALA A 248 18.38 -8.85 -7.87
CA ALA A 248 18.93 -7.51 -7.69
C ALA A 248 17.87 -6.48 -7.30
N ALA A 249 16.67 -6.53 -7.92
CA ALA A 249 15.56 -5.66 -7.56
C ALA A 249 15.07 -5.92 -6.12
N SER A 250 15.04 -7.19 -5.68
CA SER A 250 14.68 -7.56 -4.31
C SER A 250 15.70 -7.04 -3.30
N GLN A 251 17.01 -7.12 -3.61
CA GLN A 251 18.07 -6.57 -2.74
C GLN A 251 18.00 -5.04 -2.65
N ALA A 252 17.78 -4.35 -3.76
CA ALA A 252 17.58 -2.90 -3.77
C ALA A 252 16.39 -2.51 -2.88
N GLY A 253 15.27 -3.23 -2.97
CA GLY A 253 14.11 -3.03 -2.09
C GLY A 253 14.43 -3.28 -0.61
N LEU A 254 15.24 -4.28 -0.29
CA LEU A 254 15.69 -4.56 1.09
C LEU A 254 16.48 -3.38 1.66
N VAL A 255 17.49 -2.90 0.93
CA VAL A 255 18.31 -1.74 1.36
C VAL A 255 17.46 -0.50 1.57
N ASN A 256 16.52 -0.24 0.67
CA ASN A 256 15.57 0.87 0.81
C ASN A 256 14.73 0.77 2.10
N ASN A 257 14.19 -0.41 2.42
CA ASN A 257 13.40 -0.59 3.65
C ASN A 257 14.25 -0.51 4.93
N LEU A 258 15.56 -0.80 4.88
CA LEU A 258 16.47 -0.54 6.01
C LEU A 258 16.58 0.95 6.31
N ASN A 259 16.62 1.79 5.27
CA ASN A 259 16.59 3.25 5.41
C ASN A 259 15.32 3.73 6.12
N ASP A 260 14.15 3.25 5.70
CA ASP A 260 12.88 3.56 6.35
C ASP A 260 12.91 3.21 7.84
N GLY A 261 13.40 2.01 8.17
CA GLY A 261 13.51 1.53 9.55
C GLY A 261 14.39 2.42 10.42
N MET A 262 15.52 2.89 9.88
CA MET A 262 16.44 3.79 10.56
C MET A 262 15.79 5.16 10.81
N VAL A 263 15.23 5.76 9.78
CA VAL A 263 14.65 7.11 9.86
C VAL A 263 13.45 7.14 10.81
N TRP A 264 12.53 6.22 10.68
CA TRP A 264 11.30 6.22 11.48
C TRP A 264 11.47 5.68 12.90
N GLY A 265 12.47 4.84 13.13
CA GLY A 265 12.73 4.27 14.44
C GLY A 265 13.61 5.15 15.32
N LEU A 266 14.68 5.70 14.77
CA LEU A 266 15.75 6.33 15.56
C LEU A 266 15.70 7.86 15.56
N ILE A 267 15.31 8.51 14.46
CA ILE A 267 15.37 9.97 14.35
C ILE A 267 14.48 10.67 15.37
N PRO A 268 13.21 10.30 15.60
CA PRO A 268 12.38 10.95 16.62
C PRO A 268 12.98 10.88 18.01
N VAL A 269 13.49 9.72 18.40
CA VAL A 269 14.12 9.50 19.72
C VAL A 269 15.42 10.31 19.86
N PHE A 270 16.22 10.33 18.80
CA PHE A 270 17.47 11.11 18.78
C PHE A 270 17.23 12.61 18.93
N LEU A 271 16.26 13.16 18.20
CA LEU A 271 15.92 14.58 18.25
C LEU A 271 15.30 14.96 19.60
N ALA A 272 14.42 14.14 20.14
CA ALA A 272 13.83 14.34 21.47
C ALA A 272 14.93 14.37 22.56
N ALA A 273 15.92 13.47 22.50
CA ALA A 273 17.05 13.45 23.42
C ALA A 273 17.96 14.71 23.31
N ARG A 274 17.87 15.46 22.21
CA ARG A 274 18.55 16.75 22.02
C ARG A 274 17.68 17.95 22.39
N GLY A 275 16.49 17.72 22.98
CA GLY A 275 15.57 18.79 23.41
C GLY A 275 14.82 19.47 22.27
N VAL A 276 14.75 18.83 21.07
CA VAL A 276 13.95 19.34 19.94
C VAL A 276 12.46 19.19 20.27
N THR A 277 11.67 20.22 20.00
CA THR A 277 10.24 20.24 20.27
C THR A 277 9.46 19.27 19.35
N LEU A 278 8.31 18.76 19.82
CA LEU A 278 7.52 17.71 19.11
C LEU A 278 7.06 18.15 17.72
N ASP A 279 6.68 19.42 17.56
CA ASP A 279 6.29 20.01 16.26
C ASP A 279 7.45 19.95 15.27
N ARG A 280 8.66 20.29 15.69
CA ARG A 280 9.87 20.24 14.84
C ARG A 280 10.27 18.80 14.52
N ILE A 281 10.16 17.88 15.48
CA ILE A 281 10.37 16.45 15.24
C ILE A 281 9.38 15.95 14.17
N GLY A 282 8.11 16.37 14.25
CA GLY A 282 7.10 16.07 13.24
C GLY A 282 7.48 16.57 11.85
N VAL A 283 7.97 17.80 11.72
CA VAL A 283 8.45 18.35 10.44
C VAL A 283 9.61 17.53 9.87
N VAL A 284 10.63 17.23 10.68
CA VAL A 284 11.79 16.43 10.22
C VAL A 284 11.37 15.04 9.79
N THR A 285 10.53 14.36 10.59
CA THR A 285 10.03 13.01 10.29
C THR A 285 9.18 12.98 9.02
N ALA A 286 8.41 14.05 8.76
CA ALA A 286 7.59 14.18 7.58
C ALA A 286 8.39 14.47 6.29
N THR A 287 9.55 15.10 6.40
CA THR A 287 10.34 15.53 5.23
C THR A 287 10.80 14.33 4.39
N TYR A 288 11.29 13.28 5.02
CA TYR A 288 11.77 12.08 4.30
C TYR A 288 10.69 11.44 3.42
N PRO A 289 9.51 11.02 3.94
CA PRO A 289 8.48 10.41 3.11
C PRO A 289 7.88 11.41 2.10
N LEU A 290 7.89 12.72 2.36
CA LEU A 290 7.44 13.72 1.41
C LEU A 290 8.34 13.75 0.17
N VAL A 291 9.64 13.88 0.37
CA VAL A 291 10.62 13.92 -0.74
C VAL A 291 10.60 12.60 -1.51
N TRP A 292 10.56 11.47 -0.78
CA TRP A 292 10.42 10.15 -1.38
C TRP A 292 9.17 10.05 -2.28
N GLY A 293 8.00 10.39 -1.74
CA GLY A 293 6.73 10.33 -2.47
C GLY A 293 6.72 11.24 -3.69
N MET A 294 7.17 12.49 -3.56
CA MET A 294 7.23 13.44 -4.67
C MET A 294 8.15 12.95 -5.80
N GLY A 295 9.30 12.37 -5.45
CA GLY A 295 10.24 11.79 -6.41
C GLY A 295 9.64 10.65 -7.24
N GLN A 296 8.72 9.87 -6.68
CA GLN A 296 8.11 8.72 -7.35
C GLN A 296 7.26 9.09 -8.56
N LEU A 297 6.66 10.27 -8.61
CA LEU A 297 5.94 10.73 -9.79
C LEU A 297 6.86 10.86 -11.01
N ALA A 298 8.02 11.47 -10.81
CA ALA A 298 9.01 11.63 -11.87
C ALA A 298 9.66 10.29 -12.24
N THR A 299 10.18 9.56 -11.24
CA THR A 299 10.91 8.30 -11.45
C THR A 299 10.00 7.21 -12.02
N GLY A 300 8.73 7.13 -11.59
CA GLY A 300 7.74 6.21 -12.13
C GLY A 300 7.48 6.46 -13.62
N ALA A 301 7.22 7.70 -14.02
CA ALA A 301 7.00 8.06 -15.42
C ALA A 301 8.26 7.88 -16.30
N LEU A 302 9.42 8.23 -15.76
CA LEU A 302 10.71 8.08 -16.47
C LEU A 302 11.10 6.62 -16.64
N SER A 303 10.76 5.75 -15.67
CA SER A 303 11.05 4.32 -15.76
C SER A 303 10.34 3.61 -16.89
N ASP A 304 9.17 4.10 -17.32
CA ASP A 304 8.45 3.59 -18.50
C ASP A 304 9.12 4.00 -19.82
N ARG A 305 9.93 5.09 -19.84
CA ARG A 305 10.62 5.61 -21.02
C ARG A 305 12.08 5.16 -21.12
N TRP A 306 12.83 5.27 -20.01
CA TRP A 306 14.28 5.04 -19.98
C TRP A 306 14.67 3.65 -19.48
N GLY A 307 13.68 2.88 -19.01
CA GLY A 307 13.89 1.56 -18.42
C GLY A 307 14.21 1.62 -16.92
N ARG A 308 13.88 0.53 -16.23
CA ARG A 308 13.91 0.46 -14.76
C ARG A 308 15.30 0.29 -14.19
N LYS A 309 16.19 -0.41 -14.91
CA LYS A 309 17.55 -0.73 -14.44
C LYS A 309 18.35 0.51 -14.05
N TRP A 310 18.40 1.50 -14.95
CA TRP A 310 19.17 2.71 -14.70
C TRP A 310 18.56 3.60 -13.63
N MET A 311 17.23 3.64 -13.53
CA MET A 311 16.55 4.37 -12.47
C MET A 311 16.85 3.79 -11.09
N ILE A 312 16.88 2.46 -10.96
CA ILE A 312 17.27 1.80 -9.69
C ILE A 312 18.75 2.08 -9.39
N ALA A 313 19.64 1.87 -10.36
CA ALA A 313 21.08 2.04 -10.15
C ALA A 313 21.49 3.48 -9.79
N SER A 314 20.80 4.49 -10.33
CA SER A 314 21.09 5.89 -10.02
C SER A 314 20.46 6.37 -8.71
N GLY A 315 19.43 5.68 -8.21
CA GLY A 315 18.75 6.00 -6.96
C GLY A 315 19.33 5.34 -5.71
N MET A 316 20.15 4.29 -5.90
CA MET A 316 20.86 3.57 -4.83
C MET A 316 22.20 4.22 -4.50
#